data_fc8acdbceec1ecd1abeeb75ea7f64956
#
_entry.id   fc8acdbceec1ecd1abeeb75ea7f64956
#
_cell.length_a   1.000
_cell.length_b   1.000
_cell.length_c   1.000
_cell.angle_alpha   90.00
_cell.angle_beta   90.00
_cell.angle_gamma   90.00
#
_symmetry.space_group_name_H-M   'P 1'
#
loop_
_entity.id
_entity.type
_entity.pdbx_description
1 polymer ?
#
loop_
_entity_poly.entity_id
_entity_poly.type
_entity_poly.pdbx_seq_one_letter_code
_entity_poly.pdbx_strand_id
1 'polypeptide(L)'
;MDSYSGIIIEESRRSEQFSDFTSIPCKGFNFLCKAKRYGRWWVLKGLKEPYRQDENYKNLLHKEFDILISLQHPYIVSAYSMEEIPEMGTCIVMEWIDGITLEHWSGKKTEGEGIFLQLLDAVHYIHAKQIVHRDLKPSNIIITHNGNHVKFIDFGLSDTDDFAILKQPAGTPGYISPEQAASRQADIRNDIFSIGCILEKILPGKPYTAIIKRCKAPIAQRYANVDELKADFMAHRNSHQSVIMRIAIAALVCIILLGFISYPLLYQQEKSISITPAHHEAKKDTVIRQQAGDAAPLSESKHSQQPAAAEPSSASHLQSAELISKGKKTIDKMWKESGIDTIQSVVKKSEAFNQFVNKSNEFISTTYPQTFSKDIAGKADIIYELSSYTAERYVKPTLAEFQSSR
;
A
#
# COMPACT_ATOMS: atom_id res chain seq x y z
N MET A 1 30.04 35.17 32.65
CA MET A 1 30.07 33.75 32.15
C MET A 1 28.73 33.01 32.29
N ASP A 2 27.69 33.64 32.84
CA ASP A 2 26.44 32.92 33.21
C ASP A 2 25.33 32.89 32.17
N SER A 3 25.41 33.66 31.08
CA SER A 3 24.33 33.65 30.06
C SER A 3 24.42 32.51 29.06
N TYR A 4 25.60 31.97 28.81
CA TYR A 4 25.77 30.84 27.88
C TYR A 4 25.32 29.50 28.48
N SER A 5 25.53 29.28 29.78
CA SER A 5 25.08 28.09 30.48
C SER A 5 23.56 28.00 30.58
N GLY A 6 22.88 29.15 30.75
CA GLY A 6 21.41 29.21 30.76
C GLY A 6 20.78 28.83 29.41
N ILE A 7 21.34 29.31 28.30
CA ILE A 7 20.86 29.03 26.94
C ILE A 7 21.03 27.52 26.59
N ILE A 8 22.19 26.93 26.92
CA ILE A 8 22.47 25.52 26.67
C ILE A 8 21.53 24.61 27.46
N ILE A 9 21.24 24.97 28.72
CA ILE A 9 20.32 24.21 29.56
C ILE A 9 18.87 24.30 29.03
N GLU A 10 18.46 25.47 28.54
CA GLU A 10 17.12 25.68 28.00
C GLU A 10 16.92 25.02 26.64
N GLU A 11 17.93 25.03 25.76
CA GLU A 11 17.92 24.28 24.52
C GLU A 11 17.94 22.75 24.77
N SER A 12 18.72 22.28 25.76
CA SER A 12 18.73 20.87 26.17
C SER A 12 17.35 20.44 26.67
N ARG A 13 16.71 21.22 27.54
CA ARG A 13 15.35 20.94 28.04
C ARG A 13 14.29 20.97 26.94
N ARG A 14 14.40 21.87 25.95
CA ARG A 14 13.49 21.90 24.79
C ARG A 14 13.67 20.66 23.92
N SER A 15 14.88 20.11 23.80
CA SER A 15 15.11 18.89 23.03
C SER A 15 14.55 17.63 23.71
N GLU A 16 14.36 17.66 25.03
CA GLU A 16 13.77 16.56 25.81
C GLU A 16 12.25 16.44 25.63
N GLN A 17 11.57 17.53 25.28
CA GLN A 17 10.13 17.55 25.04
C GLN A 17 9.80 17.22 23.61
N PHE A 18 8.58 16.69 23.40
CA PHE A 18 8.04 16.52 22.06
C PHE A 18 7.66 17.86 21.44
N SER A 19 7.94 18.01 20.15
CA SER A 19 7.63 19.17 19.32
C SER A 19 7.06 18.72 17.95
N ASP A 20 6.69 19.68 17.09
CA ASP A 20 6.28 19.42 15.70
C ASP A 20 5.14 18.42 15.57
N PHE A 21 4.13 18.53 16.42
CA PHE A 21 3.01 17.63 16.47
C PHE A 21 2.18 17.67 15.18
N THR A 22 1.96 16.53 14.57
CA THR A 22 1.13 16.36 13.36
C THR A 22 0.17 15.19 13.56
N SER A 23 -1.13 15.47 13.52
CA SER A 23 -2.15 14.42 13.65
C SER A 23 -2.11 13.45 12.49
N ILE A 24 -2.16 12.15 12.77
CA ILE A 24 -2.29 11.09 11.79
C ILE A 24 -3.76 10.61 11.82
N PRO A 25 -4.49 10.66 10.68
CA PRO A 25 -5.87 10.19 10.64
C PRO A 25 -5.97 8.71 11.05
N CYS A 26 -6.81 8.42 12.03
CA CYS A 26 -7.10 7.06 12.48
C CYS A 26 -8.55 6.91 12.90
N LYS A 27 -9.08 5.69 12.77
CA LYS A 27 -10.43 5.32 13.18
C LYS A 27 -10.42 4.79 14.61
N GLY A 28 -11.63 4.69 15.22
CA GLY A 28 -11.81 4.12 16.55
C GLY A 28 -11.48 5.10 17.68
N PHE A 29 -11.17 4.57 18.84
CA PHE A 29 -11.00 5.28 20.10
C PHE A 29 -9.59 5.85 20.34
N ASN A 30 -8.59 5.38 19.58
CA ASN A 30 -7.24 5.90 19.67
C ASN A 30 -7.08 7.17 18.80
N PHE A 31 -6.14 8.03 19.18
CA PHE A 31 -5.51 8.99 18.29
C PHE A 31 -4.07 8.57 17.98
N LEU A 32 -3.56 9.05 16.86
CA LEU A 32 -2.17 8.92 16.46
C LEU A 32 -1.62 10.31 16.15
N CYS A 33 -0.42 10.58 16.62
CA CYS A 33 0.27 11.84 16.38
C CYS A 33 1.74 11.58 16.05
N LYS A 34 2.23 12.16 14.95
CA LYS A 34 3.65 12.22 14.67
C LYS A 34 4.24 13.41 15.43
N ALA A 35 5.32 13.20 16.15
CA ALA A 35 5.98 14.25 16.91
C ALA A 35 7.50 14.08 16.84
N LYS A 36 8.24 15.15 17.15
CA LYS A 36 9.70 15.16 17.09
C LYS A 36 10.28 15.28 18.49
N ARG A 37 11.30 14.45 18.82
CA ARG A 37 12.09 14.53 20.05
C ARG A 37 13.53 14.09 19.76
N TYR A 38 14.52 14.79 20.29
CA TYR A 38 15.95 14.56 20.03
C TYR A 38 16.30 14.49 18.54
N GLY A 39 15.67 15.33 17.72
CA GLY A 39 15.90 15.36 16.27
C GLY A 39 15.30 14.20 15.49
N ARG A 40 14.61 13.25 16.15
CA ARG A 40 13.98 12.07 15.54
C ARG A 40 12.46 12.19 15.55
N TRP A 41 11.81 11.57 14.56
CA TRP A 41 10.37 11.43 14.49
C TRP A 41 9.89 10.20 15.27
N TRP A 42 8.77 10.37 15.95
CA TRP A 42 8.10 9.37 16.77
C TRP A 42 6.61 9.33 16.43
N VAL A 43 5.95 8.24 16.79
CA VAL A 43 4.48 8.15 16.81
C VAL A 43 4.04 8.08 18.27
N LEU A 44 3.12 8.95 18.63
CA LEU A 44 2.42 8.95 19.90
C LEU A 44 1.04 8.34 19.66
N LYS A 45 0.72 7.22 20.32
CA LYS A 45 -0.59 6.55 20.30
C LYS A 45 -1.22 6.70 21.65
N GLY A 46 -2.39 7.37 21.73
CA GLY A 46 -3.12 7.57 22.95
C GLY A 46 -4.62 7.48 22.72
N LEU A 47 -5.41 7.71 23.79
CA LEU A 47 -6.87 7.69 23.73
C LEU A 47 -7.44 9.05 23.38
N LYS A 48 -8.41 9.10 22.47
CA LYS A 48 -9.22 10.30 22.23
C LYS A 48 -9.92 10.73 23.49
N GLU A 49 -10.15 12.02 23.65
CA GLU A 49 -10.67 12.65 24.87
C GLU A 49 -11.88 11.92 25.49
N PRO A 50 -12.93 11.50 24.76
CA PRO A 50 -14.07 10.80 25.34
C PRO A 50 -13.72 9.46 26.03
N TYR A 51 -12.58 8.86 25.70
CA TYR A 51 -12.16 7.55 26.19
C TYR A 51 -11.06 7.60 27.26
N ARG A 52 -10.46 8.78 27.49
CA ARG A 52 -9.31 8.95 28.42
C ARG A 52 -9.64 8.65 29.86
N GLN A 53 -10.89 8.81 30.27
CA GLN A 53 -11.33 8.58 31.66
C GLN A 53 -11.95 7.20 31.88
N ASP A 54 -12.15 6.42 30.83
CA ASP A 54 -12.67 5.06 30.89
C ASP A 54 -11.56 4.06 31.17
N GLU A 55 -11.58 3.42 32.33
CA GLU A 55 -10.57 2.44 32.76
C GLU A 55 -10.45 1.25 31.80
N ASN A 56 -11.53 0.87 31.13
CA ASN A 56 -11.49 -0.23 30.17
C ASN A 56 -10.59 0.12 28.97
N TYR A 57 -10.73 1.34 28.42
CA TYR A 57 -9.89 1.78 27.30
C TYR A 57 -8.45 2.03 27.73
N LYS A 58 -8.22 2.52 28.96
CA LYS A 58 -6.88 2.65 29.54
C LYS A 58 -6.21 1.28 29.63
N ASN A 59 -6.92 0.28 30.16
CA ASN A 59 -6.43 -1.08 30.27
C ASN A 59 -6.09 -1.68 28.88
N LEU A 60 -6.91 -1.41 27.85
CA LEU A 60 -6.59 -1.83 26.48
C LEU A 60 -5.28 -1.18 25.96
N LEU A 61 -5.08 0.12 26.21
CA LEU A 61 -3.87 0.83 25.82
C LEU A 61 -2.63 0.28 26.56
N HIS A 62 -2.73 0.04 27.87
CA HIS A 62 -1.67 -0.56 28.67
C HIS A 62 -1.32 -1.97 28.16
N LYS A 63 -2.30 -2.80 27.91
CA LYS A 63 -2.12 -4.16 27.41
C LYS A 63 -1.44 -4.18 26.03
N GLU A 64 -1.84 -3.27 25.14
CA GLU A 64 -1.16 -3.11 23.86
C GLU A 64 0.33 -2.73 24.04
N PHE A 65 0.62 -1.83 24.99
CA PHE A 65 2.01 -1.47 25.31
C PHE A 65 2.78 -2.67 25.87
N ASP A 66 2.21 -3.44 26.79
CA ASP A 66 2.85 -4.62 27.39
C ASP A 66 3.20 -5.68 26.33
N ILE A 67 2.30 -5.86 25.34
CA ILE A 67 2.57 -6.72 24.20
C ILE A 67 3.73 -6.14 23.37
N LEU A 68 3.60 -4.89 22.94
CA LEU A 68 4.58 -4.27 22.04
C LEU A 68 5.99 -4.21 22.64
N ILE A 69 6.13 -3.86 23.93
CA ILE A 69 7.43 -3.76 24.59
C ILE A 69 8.11 -5.14 24.75
N SER A 70 7.32 -6.22 24.75
CA SER A 70 7.83 -7.60 24.79
C SER A 70 8.29 -8.12 23.44
N LEU A 71 7.92 -7.41 22.33
CA LEU A 71 8.23 -7.82 20.97
C LEU A 71 9.47 -7.11 20.46
N GLN A 72 10.42 -7.89 19.93
CA GLN A 72 11.62 -7.37 19.26
C GLN A 72 11.82 -8.12 17.94
N HIS A 73 11.34 -7.52 16.84
CA HIS A 73 11.41 -8.15 15.52
C HIS A 73 11.52 -7.10 14.42
N PRO A 74 12.32 -7.29 13.35
CA PRO A 74 12.53 -6.29 12.30
C PRO A 74 11.24 -5.89 11.59
N TYR A 75 10.24 -6.78 11.54
CA TYR A 75 8.96 -6.55 10.84
C TYR A 75 7.82 -6.18 11.79
N ILE A 76 8.10 -5.80 13.03
CA ILE A 76 7.12 -5.30 14.00
C ILE A 76 7.57 -3.91 14.44
N VAL A 77 6.63 -3.01 14.68
CA VAL A 77 6.91 -1.67 15.21
C VAL A 77 7.51 -1.77 16.62
N SER A 78 8.53 -0.97 16.92
CA SER A 78 9.10 -0.90 18.23
C SER A 78 8.37 0.15 19.09
N ALA A 79 7.89 -0.25 20.26
CA ALA A 79 7.49 0.67 21.34
C ALA A 79 8.69 0.90 22.28
N TYR A 80 8.80 2.10 22.81
CA TYR A 80 9.93 2.52 23.64
C TYR A 80 9.53 2.86 25.06
N SER A 81 8.42 3.55 25.22
CA SER A 81 7.92 3.99 26.54
C SER A 81 6.43 4.23 26.48
N MET A 82 5.81 4.31 27.66
CA MET A 82 4.51 4.86 27.87
C MET A 82 4.68 6.12 28.73
N GLU A 83 4.19 7.25 28.27
CA GLU A 83 4.44 8.56 28.86
C GLU A 83 3.17 9.38 28.95
N GLU A 84 3.08 10.21 30.00
CA GLU A 84 2.01 11.21 30.11
C GLU A 84 2.42 12.47 29.31
N ILE A 85 1.70 12.76 28.24
CA ILE A 85 1.98 13.91 27.36
C ILE A 85 0.97 15.02 27.67
N PRO A 86 1.40 16.25 27.95
CA PRO A 86 0.51 17.38 28.21
C PRO A 86 -0.59 17.47 27.13
N GLU A 87 -1.84 17.70 27.55
CA GLU A 87 -3.05 17.79 26.72
C GLU A 87 -3.46 16.53 25.98
N MET A 88 -2.54 15.55 25.79
CA MET A 88 -2.81 14.30 25.10
C MET A 88 -3.12 13.13 26.04
N GLY A 89 -2.69 13.21 27.32
CA GLY A 89 -2.80 12.11 28.30
C GLY A 89 -1.76 11.02 28.06
N THR A 90 -2.04 9.83 28.58
CA THR A 90 -1.15 8.68 28.47
C THR A 90 -0.98 8.22 27.02
N CYS A 91 0.26 8.16 26.55
CA CYS A 91 0.62 7.78 25.16
C CYS A 91 1.68 6.70 25.14
N ILE A 92 1.53 5.73 24.24
CA ILE A 92 2.61 4.83 23.80
C ILE A 92 3.51 5.60 22.83
N VAL A 93 4.80 5.63 23.11
CA VAL A 93 5.84 6.22 22.24
C VAL A 93 6.41 5.12 21.37
N MET A 94 6.27 5.24 20.07
CA MET A 94 6.70 4.24 19.08
C MET A 94 7.62 4.86 18.02
N GLU A 95 8.38 4.01 17.32
CA GLU A 95 9.15 4.44 16.15
C GLU A 95 8.26 5.03 15.07
N TRP A 96 8.73 6.09 14.40
CA TRP A 96 8.15 6.57 13.15
C TRP A 96 8.64 5.71 11.99
N ILE A 97 7.72 5.18 11.21
CA ILE A 97 8.01 4.37 10.03
C ILE A 97 7.72 5.21 8.78
N ASP A 98 8.75 5.46 7.97
CA ASP A 98 8.61 6.11 6.68
C ASP A 98 8.18 5.07 5.63
N GLY A 99 6.90 5.12 5.23
CA GLY A 99 6.30 4.14 4.34
C GLY A 99 4.84 4.40 4.06
N ILE A 100 4.23 3.49 3.34
CA ILE A 100 2.80 3.48 3.02
C ILE A 100 2.15 2.22 3.59
N THR A 101 0.86 2.28 3.90
CA THR A 101 0.16 1.06 4.31
C THR A 101 0.05 0.07 3.15
N LEU A 102 0.06 -1.21 3.46
CA LEU A 102 -0.16 -2.28 2.47
C LEU A 102 -1.51 -2.13 1.75
N GLU A 103 -2.44 -1.39 2.33
CA GLU A 103 -3.72 -1.03 1.70
C GLU A 103 -3.52 -0.22 0.41
N HIS A 104 -2.55 0.69 0.40
CA HIS A 104 -2.21 1.57 -0.73
C HIS A 104 -1.02 1.07 -1.56
N TRP A 105 -0.42 -0.05 -1.16
CA TRP A 105 0.70 -0.61 -1.89
C TRP A 105 0.27 -1.24 -3.22
N SER A 106 1.01 -0.93 -4.30
CA SER A 106 0.76 -1.38 -5.67
C SER A 106 2.03 -1.83 -6.40
N GLY A 107 2.94 -2.47 -5.68
CA GLY A 107 4.22 -2.91 -6.23
C GLY A 107 4.15 -4.14 -7.14
N LYS A 108 5.31 -4.58 -7.62
CA LYS A 108 5.43 -5.73 -8.53
C LYS A 108 5.20 -7.05 -7.80
N LYS A 109 4.80 -8.10 -8.54
CA LYS A 109 4.59 -9.46 -8.01
C LYS A 109 5.81 -10.00 -7.25
N THR A 110 7.02 -9.79 -7.77
CA THR A 110 8.26 -10.24 -7.13
C THR A 110 8.52 -9.57 -5.78
N GLU A 111 8.14 -8.30 -5.65
CA GLU A 111 8.19 -7.56 -4.39
C GLU A 111 7.10 -8.07 -3.43
N GLY A 112 5.89 -8.35 -3.94
CA GLY A 112 4.79 -8.93 -3.17
C GLY A 112 5.13 -10.29 -2.56
N GLU A 113 5.89 -11.13 -3.27
CA GLU A 113 6.39 -12.40 -2.73
C GLU A 113 7.35 -12.19 -1.55
N GLY A 114 8.24 -11.20 -1.67
CA GLY A 114 9.16 -10.82 -0.59
C GLY A 114 8.41 -10.25 0.62
N ILE A 115 7.45 -9.36 0.40
CA ILE A 115 6.58 -8.80 1.44
C ILE A 115 5.81 -9.91 2.15
N PHE A 116 5.25 -10.87 1.41
CA PHE A 116 4.50 -11.97 2.01
C PHE A 116 5.36 -12.85 2.91
N LEU A 117 6.59 -13.15 2.50
CA LEU A 117 7.53 -13.91 3.35
C LEU A 117 7.88 -13.17 4.64
N GLN A 118 8.13 -11.85 4.58
CA GLN A 118 8.38 -11.03 5.76
C GLN A 118 7.17 -11.01 6.71
N LEU A 119 5.96 -10.96 6.13
CA LEU A 119 4.70 -11.04 6.87
C LEU A 119 4.58 -12.37 7.60
N LEU A 120 4.87 -13.50 6.93
CA LEU A 120 4.88 -14.83 7.56
C LEU A 120 5.91 -14.92 8.68
N ASP A 121 7.11 -14.33 8.52
CA ASP A 121 8.14 -14.32 9.56
C ASP A 121 7.69 -13.57 10.81
N ALA A 122 7.04 -12.40 10.64
CA ALA A 122 6.49 -11.64 11.76
C ALA A 122 5.39 -12.40 12.50
N VAL A 123 4.46 -13.06 11.76
CA VAL A 123 3.37 -13.83 12.39
C VAL A 123 3.91 -15.10 13.05
N HIS A 124 4.88 -15.78 12.45
CA HIS A 124 5.56 -16.90 13.10
C HIS A 124 6.14 -16.48 14.45
N TYR A 125 6.83 -15.33 14.50
CA TYR A 125 7.45 -14.83 15.73
C TYR A 125 6.42 -14.55 16.83
N ILE A 126 5.29 -13.90 16.54
CA ILE A 126 4.25 -13.64 17.55
C ILE A 126 3.54 -14.91 17.98
N HIS A 127 3.26 -15.86 17.06
CA HIS A 127 2.67 -17.14 17.39
C HIS A 127 3.58 -18.00 18.28
N ALA A 128 4.92 -17.96 18.06
CA ALA A 128 5.90 -18.62 18.93
C ALA A 128 5.89 -18.04 20.36
N LYS A 129 5.46 -16.80 20.54
CA LYS A 129 5.22 -16.15 21.83
C LYS A 129 3.79 -16.34 22.35
N GLN A 130 2.99 -17.20 21.71
CA GLN A 130 1.59 -17.46 22.05
C GLN A 130 0.66 -16.24 21.90
N ILE A 131 1.05 -15.27 21.08
CA ILE A 131 0.25 -14.08 20.76
C ILE A 131 -0.49 -14.31 19.46
N VAL A 132 -1.82 -14.17 19.47
CA VAL A 132 -2.69 -14.16 18.29
C VAL A 132 -3.06 -12.71 17.97
N HIS A 133 -2.80 -12.26 16.74
CA HIS A 133 -2.96 -10.84 16.39
C HIS A 133 -4.43 -10.40 16.27
N ARG A 134 -5.29 -11.23 15.69
CA ARG A 134 -6.75 -11.06 15.54
C ARG A 134 -7.24 -9.91 14.64
N ASP A 135 -6.40 -8.93 14.30
CA ASP A 135 -6.76 -7.83 13.38
C ASP A 135 -5.70 -7.62 12.29
N LEU A 136 -5.21 -8.73 11.72
CA LEU A 136 -4.32 -8.67 10.56
C LEU A 136 -5.09 -8.16 9.34
N LYS A 137 -4.67 -6.98 8.85
CA LYS A 137 -5.25 -6.32 7.68
C LYS A 137 -4.24 -5.39 7.03
N PRO A 138 -4.43 -5.03 5.76
CA PRO A 138 -3.48 -4.18 5.03
C PRO A 138 -3.24 -2.80 5.66
N SER A 139 -4.23 -2.20 6.33
CA SER A 139 -4.06 -0.91 6.99
C SER A 139 -3.20 -0.97 8.27
N ASN A 140 -3.02 -2.16 8.87
CA ASN A 140 -2.17 -2.38 10.05
C ASN A 140 -0.74 -2.84 9.69
N ILE A 141 -0.39 -2.75 8.41
CA ILE A 141 0.92 -3.14 7.88
C ILE A 141 1.46 -1.98 7.06
N ILE A 142 2.63 -1.46 7.42
CA ILE A 142 3.36 -0.47 6.62
C ILE A 142 4.42 -1.18 5.78
N ILE A 143 4.57 -0.76 4.54
CA ILE A 143 5.68 -1.10 3.66
C ILE A 143 6.60 0.12 3.59
N THR A 144 7.82 -0.03 4.05
CA THR A 144 8.79 1.07 4.11
C THR A 144 9.21 1.52 2.70
N HIS A 145 9.42 2.83 2.50
CA HIS A 145 9.94 3.36 1.23
C HIS A 145 11.36 2.87 0.95
N ASN A 146 12.14 2.61 1.99
CA ASN A 146 13.48 2.05 1.86
C ASN A 146 13.46 0.53 2.02
N GLY A 147 13.60 -0.20 0.93
CA GLY A 147 13.78 -1.66 0.92
C GLY A 147 12.49 -2.48 0.96
N ASN A 148 11.31 -1.89 0.90
CA ASN A 148 10.02 -2.60 0.95
C ASN A 148 9.91 -3.55 2.15
N HIS A 149 10.35 -3.08 3.34
CA HIS A 149 10.24 -3.86 4.55
C HIS A 149 8.85 -3.75 5.16
N VAL A 150 8.33 -4.87 5.62
CA VAL A 150 7.06 -4.95 6.37
C VAL A 150 7.25 -4.38 7.78
N LYS A 151 6.25 -3.66 8.29
CA LYS A 151 6.14 -3.28 9.69
C LYS A 151 4.69 -3.42 10.16
N PHE A 152 4.43 -4.35 11.08
CA PHE A 152 3.16 -4.40 11.81
C PHE A 152 3.09 -3.24 12.81
N ILE A 153 1.97 -2.50 12.84
CA ILE A 153 1.86 -1.24 13.58
C ILE A 153 0.77 -1.20 14.66
N ASP A 154 -0.04 -2.24 14.79
CA ASP A 154 -1.18 -2.23 15.71
C ASP A 154 -1.42 -3.62 16.31
N PHE A 155 -1.42 -3.70 17.64
CA PHE A 155 -1.63 -4.90 18.44
C PHE A 155 -2.81 -4.75 19.42
N GLY A 156 -3.65 -3.74 19.24
CA GLY A 156 -4.71 -3.37 20.16
C GLY A 156 -5.81 -4.42 20.38
N LEU A 157 -5.87 -5.46 19.51
CA LEU A 157 -6.83 -6.57 19.64
C LEU A 157 -6.14 -7.93 19.91
N SER A 158 -4.81 -7.90 20.06
CA SER A 158 -4.03 -9.11 20.27
C SER A 158 -4.34 -9.70 21.64
N ASP A 159 -4.58 -10.99 21.67
CA ASP A 159 -4.72 -11.81 22.89
C ASP A 159 -5.67 -11.27 23.97
N THR A 160 -6.80 -10.68 23.61
CA THR A 160 -7.69 -10.10 24.60
C THR A 160 -8.98 -10.89 24.79
N ASP A 161 -9.27 -11.28 26.03
CA ASP A 161 -10.60 -11.61 26.49
C ASP A 161 -11.50 -10.37 26.59
N ASP A 162 -10.93 -9.17 26.34
CA ASP A 162 -11.55 -7.85 26.51
C ASP A 162 -12.54 -7.45 25.39
N PHE A 163 -12.87 -8.36 24.48
CA PHE A 163 -13.96 -8.21 23.52
C PHE A 163 -15.31 -7.86 24.16
N ALA A 164 -15.49 -8.20 25.44
CA ALA A 164 -16.66 -7.80 26.19
C ALA A 164 -16.80 -6.27 26.31
N ILE A 165 -15.66 -5.55 26.33
CA ILE A 165 -15.59 -4.11 26.51
C ILE A 165 -16.01 -3.39 25.22
N LEU A 166 -15.56 -3.88 24.07
CA LEU A 166 -15.76 -3.22 22.78
C LEU A 166 -17.17 -3.44 22.19
N LYS A 167 -18.02 -4.29 22.80
CA LYS A 167 -19.40 -4.63 22.38
C LYS A 167 -19.59 -5.02 20.90
N GLN A 168 -18.50 -5.23 20.15
CA GLN A 168 -18.51 -5.59 18.73
C GLN A 168 -17.56 -6.76 18.49
N PRO A 169 -17.80 -7.61 17.45
CA PRO A 169 -16.83 -8.60 17.04
C PRO A 169 -15.51 -7.89 16.72
N ALA A 170 -14.42 -8.30 17.36
CA ALA A 170 -13.13 -7.71 17.07
C ALA A 170 -12.59 -8.22 15.73
N GLY A 171 -12.15 -7.30 14.92
CA GLY A 171 -11.59 -7.53 13.60
C GLY A 171 -12.28 -6.69 12.53
N THR A 172 -11.63 -6.60 11.39
CA THR A 172 -12.09 -5.79 10.27
C THR A 172 -12.89 -6.65 9.28
N PRO A 173 -14.13 -6.24 8.90
CA PRO A 173 -14.91 -6.95 7.89
C PRO A 173 -14.06 -7.27 6.64
N GLY A 174 -14.17 -8.51 6.15
CA GLY A 174 -13.38 -9.01 5.03
C GLY A 174 -12.04 -9.65 5.39
N TYR A 175 -11.50 -9.39 6.58
CA TYR A 175 -10.27 -10.01 7.09
C TYR A 175 -10.49 -10.87 8.35
N ILE A 176 -11.60 -10.73 9.02
CA ILE A 176 -12.01 -11.56 10.17
C ILE A 176 -12.53 -12.92 9.71
N SER A 177 -12.08 -13.99 10.36
CA SER A 177 -12.58 -15.33 10.06
C SER A 177 -14.01 -15.53 10.58
N PRO A 178 -14.84 -16.39 9.97
CA PRO A 178 -16.18 -16.71 10.47
C PRO A 178 -16.17 -17.18 11.93
N GLU A 179 -15.19 -17.98 12.32
CA GLU A 179 -15.04 -18.53 13.66
C GLU A 179 -14.70 -17.43 14.67
N GLN A 180 -13.80 -16.53 14.32
CA GLN A 180 -13.46 -15.37 15.16
C GLN A 180 -14.66 -14.43 15.35
N ALA A 181 -15.49 -14.26 14.33
CA ALA A 181 -16.72 -13.47 14.43
C ALA A 181 -17.76 -14.14 15.34
N ALA A 182 -17.78 -15.47 15.41
CA ALA A 182 -18.72 -16.27 16.18
C ALA A 182 -18.26 -16.59 17.61
N SER A 183 -16.95 -16.63 17.86
CA SER A 183 -16.35 -17.07 19.13
C SER A 183 -15.26 -16.12 19.61
N ARG A 184 -15.13 -16.00 20.94
CA ARG A 184 -14.09 -15.20 21.60
C ARG A 184 -12.77 -15.98 21.75
N GLN A 185 -12.75 -17.28 21.49
CA GLN A 185 -11.58 -18.13 21.70
C GLN A 185 -10.45 -17.74 20.73
N ALA A 186 -9.26 -17.52 21.28
CA ALA A 186 -8.06 -17.27 20.49
C ALA A 186 -7.62 -18.55 19.77
N ASP A 187 -7.43 -18.47 18.46
CA ASP A 187 -6.88 -19.56 17.66
C ASP A 187 -5.97 -18.93 16.58
N ILE A 188 -4.72 -19.38 16.53
CA ILE A 188 -3.72 -18.91 15.54
C ILE A 188 -4.21 -19.05 14.09
N ARG A 189 -5.13 -19.98 13.83
CA ARG A 189 -5.71 -20.20 12.50
C ARG A 189 -6.65 -19.06 12.07
N ASN A 190 -7.08 -18.20 12.99
CA ASN A 190 -7.78 -16.96 12.63
C ASN A 190 -6.84 -15.98 11.90
N ASP A 191 -5.61 -15.85 12.37
CA ASP A 191 -4.59 -15.05 11.68
C ASP A 191 -4.25 -15.64 10.31
N ILE A 192 -4.23 -16.98 10.17
CA ILE A 192 -4.02 -17.65 8.87
C ILE A 192 -5.12 -17.30 7.87
N PHE A 193 -6.37 -17.19 8.30
CA PHE A 193 -7.45 -16.70 7.44
C PHE A 193 -7.17 -15.26 6.95
N SER A 194 -6.83 -14.37 7.86
CA SER A 194 -6.50 -12.97 7.56
C SER A 194 -5.30 -12.86 6.60
N ILE A 195 -4.26 -13.69 6.81
CA ILE A 195 -3.10 -13.82 5.92
C ILE A 195 -3.52 -14.27 4.51
N GLY A 196 -4.47 -15.21 4.41
CA GLY A 196 -5.03 -15.65 3.12
C GLY A 196 -5.71 -14.50 2.37
N CYS A 197 -6.46 -13.63 3.08
CA CYS A 197 -7.08 -12.44 2.50
C CYS A 197 -6.02 -11.39 2.06
N ILE A 198 -4.96 -11.24 2.84
CA ILE A 198 -3.83 -10.37 2.48
C ILE A 198 -3.09 -10.92 1.25
N LEU A 199 -2.82 -12.23 1.20
CA LEU A 199 -2.18 -12.87 0.05
C LEU A 199 -3.01 -12.67 -1.24
N GLU A 200 -4.34 -12.83 -1.15
CA GLU A 200 -5.24 -12.58 -2.27
C GLU A 200 -5.15 -11.15 -2.80
N LYS A 201 -4.98 -10.16 -1.90
CA LYS A 201 -4.82 -8.74 -2.27
C LYS A 201 -3.49 -8.47 -2.97
N ILE A 202 -2.37 -8.98 -2.43
CA ILE A 202 -1.02 -8.62 -2.92
C ILE A 202 -0.56 -9.50 -4.08
N LEU A 203 -1.03 -10.75 -4.15
CA LEU A 203 -0.65 -11.75 -5.16
C LEU A 203 -1.88 -12.49 -5.69
N PRO A 204 -2.83 -11.81 -6.33
CA PRO A 204 -4.05 -12.45 -6.82
C PRO A 204 -3.74 -13.47 -7.94
N GLY A 205 -4.52 -14.55 -7.97
CA GLY A 205 -4.47 -15.53 -9.05
C GLY A 205 -3.38 -16.60 -8.91
N LYS A 206 -3.05 -17.24 -10.04
CA LYS A 206 -2.05 -18.32 -10.09
C LYS A 206 -0.62 -17.74 -9.88
N PRO A 207 0.27 -18.47 -9.17
CA PRO A 207 0.11 -19.84 -8.69
C PRO A 207 -0.52 -19.99 -7.29
N TYR A 208 -0.88 -18.90 -6.60
CA TYR A 208 -1.21 -18.88 -5.17
C TYR A 208 -2.68 -19.16 -4.86
N THR A 209 -3.55 -19.39 -5.86
CA THR A 209 -5.00 -19.63 -5.67
C THR A 209 -5.31 -20.79 -4.73
N ALA A 210 -4.54 -21.89 -4.79
CA ALA A 210 -4.75 -23.05 -3.92
C ALA A 210 -4.43 -22.72 -2.46
N ILE A 211 -3.34 -21.99 -2.22
CA ILE A 211 -2.92 -21.53 -0.89
C ILE A 211 -3.97 -20.58 -0.30
N ILE A 212 -4.43 -19.57 -1.07
CA ILE A 212 -5.48 -18.65 -0.66
C ILE A 212 -6.75 -19.40 -0.25
N LYS A 213 -7.18 -20.35 -1.08
CA LYS A 213 -8.34 -21.20 -0.78
C LYS A 213 -8.18 -21.97 0.52
N ARG A 214 -7.01 -22.56 0.76
CA ARG A 214 -6.74 -23.32 1.98
C ARG A 214 -6.69 -22.42 3.22
N CYS A 215 -6.09 -21.25 3.13
CA CYS A 215 -6.12 -20.25 4.22
C CYS A 215 -7.56 -19.85 4.61
N LYS A 216 -8.45 -19.72 3.63
CA LYS A 216 -9.85 -19.27 3.81
C LYS A 216 -10.86 -20.41 4.01
N ALA A 217 -10.40 -21.66 4.03
CA ALA A 217 -11.23 -22.83 4.26
C ALA A 217 -11.80 -22.88 5.70
N PRO A 218 -12.78 -23.75 6.00
CA PRO A 218 -13.18 -24.04 7.37
C PRO A 218 -11.96 -24.36 8.24
N ILE A 219 -11.99 -23.95 9.51
CA ILE A 219 -10.81 -23.94 10.41
C ILE A 219 -10.09 -25.31 10.49
N ALA A 220 -10.81 -26.42 10.40
CA ALA A 220 -10.22 -27.77 10.44
C ALA A 220 -9.42 -28.11 9.17
N GLN A 221 -9.62 -27.42 8.06
CA GLN A 221 -8.97 -27.66 6.77
C GLN A 221 -7.87 -26.63 6.46
N ARG A 222 -7.72 -25.57 7.29
CA ARG A 222 -6.66 -24.58 7.16
C ARG A 222 -5.30 -25.19 7.48
N TYR A 223 -4.26 -24.44 7.16
CA TYR A 223 -2.92 -24.72 7.68
C TYR A 223 -2.97 -24.73 9.22
N ALA A 224 -2.28 -25.69 9.83
CA ALA A 224 -2.24 -25.80 11.28
C ALA A 224 -1.45 -24.66 11.93
N ASN A 225 -0.45 -24.14 11.23
CA ASN A 225 0.41 -23.05 11.66
C ASN A 225 1.01 -22.31 10.45
N VAL A 226 1.72 -21.23 10.74
CA VAL A 226 2.36 -20.38 9.69
C VAL A 226 3.51 -21.10 9.00
N ASP A 227 4.19 -22.03 9.65
CA ASP A 227 5.32 -22.76 9.05
C ASP A 227 4.85 -23.70 7.94
N GLU A 228 3.72 -24.39 8.15
CA GLU A 228 3.08 -25.20 7.11
C GLU A 228 2.67 -24.34 5.91
N LEU A 229 2.06 -23.18 6.16
CA LEU A 229 1.72 -22.22 5.12
C LEU A 229 2.97 -21.73 4.37
N LYS A 230 4.03 -21.37 5.08
CA LYS A 230 5.30 -20.90 4.50
C LYS A 230 5.96 -21.96 3.62
N ALA A 231 5.98 -23.20 4.08
CA ALA A 231 6.55 -24.31 3.31
C ALA A 231 5.80 -24.52 1.99
N ASP A 232 4.46 -24.51 2.01
CA ASP A 232 3.63 -24.64 0.81
C ASP A 232 3.79 -23.45 -0.15
N PHE A 233 3.84 -22.23 0.38
CA PHE A 233 4.12 -21.03 -0.40
C PHE A 233 5.48 -21.09 -1.12
N MET A 234 6.53 -21.51 -0.41
CA MET A 234 7.88 -21.64 -0.99
C MET A 234 7.94 -22.73 -2.05
N ALA A 235 7.25 -23.86 -1.86
CA ALA A 235 7.16 -24.91 -2.85
C ALA A 235 6.51 -24.43 -4.16
N HIS A 236 5.41 -23.69 -4.07
CA HIS A 236 4.72 -23.12 -5.23
C HIS A 236 5.57 -22.05 -5.94
N ARG A 237 6.25 -21.18 -5.19
CA ARG A 237 7.17 -20.17 -5.73
C ARG A 237 8.30 -20.83 -6.53
N ASN A 238 8.97 -21.82 -5.97
CA ASN A 238 10.10 -22.52 -6.58
C ASN A 238 9.68 -23.32 -7.84
N SER A 239 8.53 -23.97 -7.77
CA SER A 239 7.97 -24.68 -8.92
C SER A 239 7.68 -23.74 -10.09
N HIS A 240 7.08 -22.59 -9.82
CA HIS A 240 6.80 -21.59 -10.85
C HIS A 240 8.07 -21.01 -11.48
N GLN A 241 9.09 -20.73 -10.68
CA GLN A 241 10.39 -20.24 -11.17
C GLN A 241 11.10 -21.29 -12.03
N SER A 242 11.05 -22.57 -11.65
CA SER A 242 11.65 -23.65 -12.42
C SER A 242 10.97 -23.87 -13.78
N VAL A 243 9.65 -23.71 -13.87
CA VAL A 243 8.90 -23.78 -15.13
C VAL A 243 9.27 -22.63 -16.05
N ILE A 244 9.34 -21.39 -15.55
CA ILE A 244 9.77 -20.22 -16.34
C ILE A 244 11.19 -20.42 -16.87
N MET A 245 12.11 -20.90 -16.02
CA MET A 245 13.49 -21.18 -16.41
C MET A 245 13.57 -22.23 -17.54
N ARG A 246 12.80 -23.32 -17.45
CA ARG A 246 12.74 -24.36 -18.49
C ARG A 246 12.21 -23.81 -19.81
N ILE A 247 11.16 -22.97 -19.79
CA ILE A 247 10.61 -22.31 -20.98
C ILE A 247 11.65 -21.38 -21.60
N ALA A 248 12.35 -20.56 -20.79
CA ALA A 248 13.38 -19.66 -21.25
C ALA A 248 14.56 -20.43 -21.92
N ILE A 249 15.01 -21.52 -21.32
CA ILE A 249 16.05 -22.40 -21.89
C ILE A 249 15.57 -23.01 -23.21
N ALA A 250 14.35 -23.53 -23.28
CA ALA A 250 13.79 -24.10 -24.50
C ALA A 250 13.69 -23.05 -25.62
N ALA A 251 13.23 -21.82 -25.31
CA ALA A 251 13.18 -20.72 -26.27
C ALA A 251 14.59 -20.34 -26.77
N LEU A 252 15.58 -20.28 -25.90
CA LEU A 252 16.97 -20.00 -26.28
C LEU A 252 17.52 -21.10 -27.22
N VAL A 253 17.28 -22.36 -26.91
CA VAL A 253 17.68 -23.50 -27.78
C VAL A 253 17.01 -23.40 -29.15
N CYS A 254 15.70 -23.06 -29.20
CA CYS A 254 15.00 -22.84 -30.47
C CYS A 254 15.62 -21.70 -31.30
N ILE A 255 15.97 -20.59 -30.66
CA ILE A 255 16.64 -19.45 -31.36
C ILE A 255 17.98 -19.86 -31.92
N ILE A 256 18.79 -20.62 -31.18
CA ILE A 256 20.09 -21.12 -31.65
C ILE A 256 19.90 -22.07 -32.84
N LEU A 257 18.95 -23.00 -32.76
CA LEU A 257 18.65 -23.93 -33.85
C LEU A 257 18.17 -23.20 -35.13
N LEU A 258 17.30 -22.22 -34.97
CA LEU A 258 16.88 -21.37 -36.10
C LEU A 258 18.05 -20.59 -36.70
N GLY A 259 18.99 -20.11 -35.90
CA GLY A 259 20.22 -19.48 -36.33
C GLY A 259 21.10 -20.43 -37.16
N PHE A 260 21.24 -21.68 -36.70
CA PHE A 260 21.99 -22.72 -37.47
C PHE A 260 21.31 -23.09 -38.79
N ILE A 261 20.00 -23.05 -38.87
CA ILE A 261 19.26 -23.34 -40.12
C ILE A 261 19.30 -22.14 -41.08
N SER A 262 19.15 -20.93 -40.56
CA SER A 262 19.12 -19.71 -41.39
C SER A 262 20.51 -19.27 -41.89
N TYR A 263 21.58 -19.55 -41.12
CA TYR A 263 22.94 -19.15 -41.49
C TYR A 263 23.41 -19.72 -42.85
N PRO A 264 23.32 -21.04 -43.17
CA PRO A 264 23.71 -21.56 -44.48
C PRO A 264 22.81 -21.07 -45.60
N LEU A 265 21.51 -20.80 -45.35
CA LEU A 265 20.61 -20.24 -46.36
C LEU A 265 20.99 -18.81 -46.75
N LEU A 266 21.31 -17.95 -45.76
CA LEU A 266 21.78 -16.59 -45.98
C LEU A 266 23.18 -16.58 -46.68
N TYR A 267 24.08 -17.48 -46.30
CA TYR A 267 25.40 -17.62 -46.89
C TYR A 267 25.37 -18.08 -48.37
N GLN A 268 24.40 -18.94 -48.76
CA GLN A 268 24.18 -19.32 -50.15
C GLN A 268 23.62 -18.17 -50.99
N GLN A 269 22.80 -17.30 -50.42
CA GLN A 269 22.22 -16.16 -51.11
C GLN A 269 23.28 -15.09 -51.46
N GLU A 270 24.26 -14.84 -50.59
CA GLU A 270 25.39 -13.95 -50.87
C GLU A 270 26.27 -14.47 -51.99
N LYS A 271 26.49 -15.78 -52.09
CA LYS A 271 27.26 -16.40 -53.14
C LYS A 271 26.59 -16.34 -54.51
N SER A 272 25.27 -16.26 -54.56
CA SER A 272 24.49 -16.15 -55.82
C SER A 272 24.50 -14.75 -56.42
N ILE A 273 24.80 -13.72 -55.65
CA ILE A 273 24.83 -12.31 -56.10
C ILE A 273 26.19 -11.92 -56.67
N SER A 274 27.24 -12.69 -56.45
CA SER A 274 28.63 -12.35 -56.88
C SER A 274 29.06 -12.88 -58.24
N ILE A 275 28.17 -13.46 -59.08
CA ILE A 275 28.51 -13.95 -60.44
C ILE A 275 27.61 -13.29 -61.49
N THR A 276 27.84 -12.02 -61.74
CA THR A 276 27.50 -11.42 -63.07
C THR A 276 28.67 -10.69 -63.60
N PRO A 277 29.29 -11.14 -64.77
CA PRO A 277 30.40 -10.44 -65.35
C PRO A 277 29.87 -9.17 -66.04
N ALA A 278 30.45 -8.04 -65.71
CA ALA A 278 30.22 -6.78 -66.40
C ALA A 278 30.95 -6.79 -67.73
N HIS A 279 30.21 -6.73 -68.80
CA HIS A 279 30.75 -6.39 -70.13
C HIS A 279 31.13 -4.90 -70.20
N HIS A 280 32.37 -4.68 -70.58
CA HIS A 280 32.94 -3.39 -70.97
C HIS A 280 32.19 -2.78 -72.14
N GLU A 281 31.91 -1.51 -72.08
CA GLU A 281 32.03 -0.58 -73.21
C GLU A 281 32.47 0.78 -72.67
N ALA A 282 33.63 1.18 -73.28
CA ALA A 282 34.28 2.46 -73.04
C ALA A 282 33.68 3.53 -73.95
N LYS A 283 33.45 4.72 -73.44
CA LYS A 283 33.59 5.95 -74.25
C LYS A 283 34.10 7.11 -73.40
N LYS A 284 35.08 7.73 -74.01
CA LYS A 284 35.92 8.80 -73.61
C LYS A 284 35.27 10.15 -73.37
N ASP A 285 36.11 10.97 -72.73
CA ASP A 285 36.30 12.44 -72.79
C ASP A 285 35.29 13.29 -72.01
N THR A 286 35.64 14.28 -71.22
CA THR A 286 36.66 15.30 -71.23
C THR A 286 36.62 16.12 -69.94
N VAL A 287 37.72 16.26 -69.24
CA VAL A 287 38.39 17.44 -68.65
C VAL A 287 37.55 18.65 -68.17
N ILE A 288 37.78 19.09 -66.96
CA ILE A 288 38.30 20.36 -66.43
C ILE A 288 37.91 20.53 -64.99
N ARG A 289 38.85 20.42 -64.09
CA ARG A 289 39.58 21.45 -63.30
C ARG A 289 38.77 22.39 -62.38
N GLN A 290 39.08 22.34 -61.17
CA GLN A 290 39.75 23.24 -60.20
C GLN A 290 38.77 23.60 -59.07
N GLN A 291 39.06 23.75 -57.88
CA GLN A 291 40.15 23.96 -56.95
C GLN A 291 39.52 24.02 -55.53
N ALA A 292 40.12 23.35 -54.64
CA ALA A 292 40.84 23.82 -53.45
C ALA A 292 40.03 24.60 -52.37
N GLY A 293 40.21 24.19 -51.16
CA GLY A 293 40.12 25.05 -49.99
C GLY A 293 39.64 24.28 -48.75
N ASP A 294 40.53 23.68 -48.12
CA ASP A 294 41.05 23.75 -46.75
C ASP A 294 40.07 23.87 -45.57
N ALA A 295 40.40 23.03 -44.61
CA ALA A 295 40.43 23.28 -43.16
C ALA A 295 39.34 22.60 -42.32
N ALA A 296 39.73 21.53 -41.68
CA ALA A 296 39.28 21.25 -40.30
C ALA A 296 39.90 22.25 -39.32
N PRO A 297 39.51 22.46 -38.09
CA PRO A 297 39.37 21.39 -37.08
C PRO A 297 38.39 21.61 -35.91
N LEU A 298 38.34 20.55 -35.09
CA LEU A 298 38.19 20.53 -33.60
C LEU A 298 36.84 20.73 -32.97
N SER A 299 36.40 19.60 -32.36
CA SER A 299 35.95 19.38 -30.97
C SER A 299 34.94 20.34 -30.35
N GLU A 300 33.85 19.77 -29.88
CA GLU A 300 33.48 19.94 -28.47
C GLU A 300 32.34 18.98 -28.07
N SER A 301 32.53 18.46 -26.90
CA SER A 301 31.68 17.59 -26.11
C SER A 301 30.23 18.05 -26.00
N LYS A 302 29.27 17.16 -26.25
CA LYS A 302 27.87 17.37 -25.81
C LYS A 302 27.60 16.58 -24.52
N HIS A 303 27.47 17.34 -23.45
CA HIS A 303 26.79 16.97 -22.23
C HIS A 303 25.34 16.50 -22.56
N SER A 304 25.00 15.31 -22.11
CA SER A 304 23.63 14.82 -22.09
C SER A 304 22.88 15.49 -20.93
N GLN A 305 22.03 16.43 -21.24
CA GLN A 305 21.00 16.92 -20.32
C GLN A 305 19.84 15.92 -20.32
N GLN A 306 19.49 15.43 -19.10
CA GLN A 306 18.23 14.78 -18.83
C GLN A 306 17.06 15.75 -19.09
N PRO A 307 15.94 15.27 -19.67
CA PRO A 307 14.76 16.11 -19.80
C PRO A 307 14.09 16.28 -18.44
N ALA A 308 13.88 17.50 -18.04
CA ALA A 308 13.03 17.92 -16.94
C ALA A 308 11.59 17.43 -17.19
N ALA A 309 10.92 16.99 -16.12
CA ALA A 309 9.52 16.65 -16.12
C ALA A 309 8.69 17.83 -16.62
N ALA A 310 7.92 17.64 -17.66
CA ALA A 310 7.00 18.62 -18.20
C ALA A 310 5.87 18.86 -17.19
N GLU A 311 5.64 20.12 -16.81
CA GLU A 311 4.45 20.56 -16.11
C GLU A 311 3.19 20.25 -16.96
N PRO A 312 2.08 19.77 -16.34
CA PRO A 312 0.86 19.45 -17.08
C PRO A 312 0.27 20.71 -17.72
N SER A 313 -0.06 20.62 -18.99
CA SER A 313 -0.60 21.71 -19.79
C SER A 313 -1.94 22.21 -19.23
N SER A 314 -2.25 23.52 -19.39
CA SER A 314 -3.51 24.14 -18.95
C SER A 314 -4.78 23.43 -19.45
N ALA A 315 -4.71 22.71 -20.55
CA ALA A 315 -5.78 21.89 -21.09
C ALA A 315 -6.11 20.66 -20.22
N SER A 316 -5.13 20.04 -19.57
CA SER A 316 -5.34 18.88 -18.69
C SER A 316 -6.02 19.26 -17.36
N HIS A 317 -5.77 20.46 -16.84
CA HIS A 317 -6.44 20.99 -15.65
C HIS A 317 -7.91 21.32 -15.89
N LEU A 318 -8.26 21.87 -17.06
CA LEU A 318 -9.65 22.14 -17.46
C LEU A 318 -10.45 20.85 -17.57
N GLN A 319 -9.88 19.80 -18.15
CA GLN A 319 -10.53 18.49 -18.32
C GLN A 319 -10.74 17.78 -16.96
N SER A 320 -9.79 17.90 -16.04
CA SER A 320 -9.93 17.35 -14.67
C SER A 320 -11.03 18.06 -13.88
N ALA A 321 -11.12 19.40 -13.97
CA ALA A 321 -12.15 20.19 -13.30
C ALA A 321 -13.57 19.85 -13.81
N GLU A 322 -13.73 19.61 -15.11
CA GLU A 322 -15.02 19.21 -15.70
C GLU A 322 -15.43 17.81 -15.22
N LEU A 323 -14.52 16.86 -15.16
CA LEU A 323 -14.76 15.54 -14.62
C LEU A 323 -15.16 15.60 -13.14
N ILE A 324 -14.45 16.35 -12.30
CA ILE A 324 -14.82 16.54 -10.90
C ILE A 324 -16.25 17.11 -10.78
N SER A 325 -16.59 18.12 -11.56
CA SER A 325 -17.93 18.72 -11.57
C SER A 325 -19.02 17.70 -11.95
N LYS A 326 -18.77 16.88 -12.96
CA LYS A 326 -19.69 15.82 -13.40
C LYS A 326 -19.85 14.73 -12.35
N GLY A 327 -18.75 14.31 -11.71
CA GLY A 327 -18.77 13.34 -10.61
C GLY A 327 -19.58 13.84 -9.42
N LYS A 328 -19.37 15.09 -8.98
CA LYS A 328 -20.12 15.74 -7.89
C LYS A 328 -21.63 15.76 -8.18
N LYS A 329 -22.05 16.12 -9.38
CA LYS A 329 -23.47 16.09 -9.78
C LYS A 329 -24.09 14.70 -9.69
N THR A 330 -23.34 13.67 -10.05
CA THR A 330 -23.82 12.28 -9.95
C THR A 330 -23.99 11.85 -8.50
N ILE A 331 -23.05 12.20 -7.61
CA ILE A 331 -23.14 11.92 -6.18
C ILE A 331 -24.35 12.65 -5.56
N ASP A 332 -24.57 13.92 -5.90
CA ASP A 332 -25.74 14.69 -5.45
C ASP A 332 -27.07 14.04 -5.91
N LYS A 333 -27.09 13.49 -7.12
CA LYS A 333 -28.26 12.74 -7.62
C LYS A 333 -28.49 11.46 -6.82
N MET A 334 -27.43 10.69 -6.54
CA MET A 334 -27.51 9.49 -5.70
C MET A 334 -28.04 9.78 -4.28
N TRP A 335 -27.62 10.91 -3.68
CA TRP A 335 -28.16 11.35 -2.39
C TRP A 335 -29.66 11.61 -2.45
N LYS A 336 -30.12 12.39 -3.43
CA LYS A 336 -31.56 12.67 -3.62
C LYS A 336 -32.36 11.41 -3.85
N GLU A 337 -31.84 10.48 -4.66
CA GLU A 337 -32.51 9.20 -4.94
C GLU A 337 -32.57 8.27 -3.73
N SER A 338 -31.66 8.41 -2.78
CA SER A 338 -31.67 7.64 -1.53
C SER A 338 -32.84 7.99 -0.62
N GLY A 339 -33.42 9.20 -0.77
CA GLY A 339 -34.52 9.69 0.05
C GLY A 339 -34.22 9.87 1.53
N ILE A 340 -32.93 9.85 1.93
CA ILE A 340 -32.48 9.87 3.34
C ILE A 340 -33.08 11.04 4.11
N ASP A 341 -33.17 12.23 3.51
CA ASP A 341 -33.67 13.46 4.14
C ASP A 341 -35.16 13.36 4.52
N THR A 342 -35.92 12.47 3.92
CA THR A 342 -37.36 12.29 4.14
C THR A 342 -37.69 11.16 5.12
N ILE A 343 -36.71 10.37 5.55
CA ILE A 343 -36.90 9.20 6.40
C ILE A 343 -36.92 9.62 7.87
N GLN A 344 -38.07 9.42 8.55
CA GLN A 344 -38.23 9.75 9.96
C GLN A 344 -37.72 8.65 10.91
N SER A 345 -37.73 7.39 10.51
CA SER A 345 -37.23 6.28 11.33
C SER A 345 -35.70 6.22 11.33
N VAL A 346 -35.06 6.35 12.48
CA VAL A 346 -33.60 6.32 12.67
C VAL A 346 -32.98 5.05 12.10
N VAL A 347 -33.62 3.88 12.28
CA VAL A 347 -33.12 2.59 11.76
C VAL A 347 -33.14 2.58 10.24
N LYS A 348 -34.27 2.94 9.61
CA LYS A 348 -34.40 3.00 8.13
C LYS A 348 -33.50 4.07 7.54
N LYS A 349 -33.34 5.21 8.23
CA LYS A 349 -32.42 6.28 7.81
C LYS A 349 -30.97 5.79 7.82
N SER A 350 -30.57 5.03 8.84
CA SER A 350 -29.23 4.44 8.93
C SER A 350 -28.98 3.41 7.82
N GLU A 351 -29.95 2.57 7.49
CA GLU A 351 -29.85 1.59 6.40
C GLU A 351 -29.70 2.28 5.03
N ALA A 352 -30.56 3.27 4.75
CA ALA A 352 -30.49 4.05 3.51
C ALA A 352 -29.17 4.84 3.40
N PHE A 353 -28.68 5.38 4.52
CA PHE A 353 -27.40 6.04 4.58
C PHE A 353 -26.22 5.10 4.27
N ASN A 354 -26.20 3.90 4.85
CA ASN A 354 -25.17 2.90 4.56
C ASN A 354 -25.19 2.46 3.10
N GLN A 355 -26.40 2.31 2.51
CA GLN A 355 -26.54 2.01 1.07
C GLN A 355 -26.00 3.14 0.18
N PHE A 356 -26.28 4.40 0.53
CA PHE A 356 -25.72 5.55 -0.17
C PHE A 356 -24.20 5.59 -0.09
N VAL A 357 -23.63 5.42 1.09
CA VAL A 357 -22.17 5.41 1.28
C VAL A 357 -21.50 4.31 0.45
N ASN A 358 -22.08 3.11 0.44
CA ASN A 358 -21.53 2.00 -0.34
C ASN A 358 -21.61 2.27 -1.85
N LYS A 359 -22.77 2.75 -2.35
CA LYS A 359 -22.97 3.10 -3.77
C LYS A 359 -22.06 4.24 -4.23
N SER A 360 -21.91 5.29 -3.40
CA SER A 360 -21.03 6.41 -3.75
C SER A 360 -19.56 6.01 -3.76
N ASN A 361 -19.11 5.16 -2.84
CA ASN A 361 -17.75 4.64 -2.83
C ASN A 361 -17.47 3.73 -4.03
N GLU A 362 -18.40 2.83 -4.39
CA GLU A 362 -18.29 2.00 -5.59
C GLU A 362 -18.26 2.85 -6.87
N PHE A 363 -19.11 3.86 -6.98
CA PHE A 363 -19.10 4.80 -8.09
C PHE A 363 -17.75 5.51 -8.21
N ILE A 364 -17.22 6.10 -7.11
CA ILE A 364 -15.99 6.87 -7.11
C ILE A 364 -14.77 5.99 -7.43
N SER A 365 -14.70 4.79 -6.85
CA SER A 365 -13.52 3.93 -6.92
C SER A 365 -13.47 3.02 -8.14
N THR A 366 -14.63 2.63 -8.68
CA THR A 366 -14.74 1.57 -9.69
C THR A 366 -15.43 2.05 -10.96
N THR A 367 -16.66 2.56 -10.84
CA THR A 367 -17.49 2.88 -12.01
C THR A 367 -17.04 4.15 -12.72
N TYR A 368 -16.79 5.21 -11.97
CA TYR A 368 -16.45 6.50 -12.55
C TYR A 368 -15.07 6.54 -13.22
N PRO A 369 -14.00 5.95 -12.63
CA PRO A 369 -12.69 5.89 -13.29
C PRO A 369 -12.67 5.18 -14.63
N GLN A 370 -13.63 4.28 -14.90
CA GLN A 370 -13.77 3.62 -16.20
C GLN A 370 -14.20 4.59 -17.32
N THR A 371 -14.79 5.73 -16.98
CA THR A 371 -15.19 6.76 -17.93
C THR A 371 -14.02 7.68 -18.33
N PHE A 372 -12.86 7.56 -17.69
CA PHE A 372 -11.70 8.40 -17.96
C PHE A 372 -10.93 7.89 -19.18
N SER A 373 -10.42 8.81 -20.01
CA SER A 373 -9.48 8.44 -21.06
C SER A 373 -8.17 7.90 -20.46
N LYS A 374 -7.42 7.10 -21.24
CA LYS A 374 -6.17 6.48 -20.75
C LYS A 374 -5.12 7.50 -20.34
N ASP A 375 -5.16 8.69 -20.91
CA ASP A 375 -4.12 9.72 -20.80
C ASP A 375 -4.47 10.86 -19.82
N ILE A 376 -5.50 10.72 -18.97
CA ILE A 376 -5.84 11.74 -17.98
C ILE A 376 -4.80 11.72 -16.86
N ALA A 377 -4.03 12.80 -16.77
CA ALA A 377 -3.18 13.10 -15.62
C ALA A 377 -4.07 13.41 -14.40
N GLY A 378 -3.63 12.98 -13.18
CA GLY A 378 -4.35 13.33 -11.94
C GLY A 378 -5.59 12.50 -11.64
N LYS A 379 -5.73 11.25 -12.17
CA LYS A 379 -6.85 10.35 -11.80
C LYS A 379 -7.01 10.18 -10.29
N ALA A 380 -5.91 10.06 -9.56
CA ALA A 380 -5.92 9.92 -8.11
C ALA A 380 -6.48 11.18 -7.44
N ASP A 381 -6.16 12.36 -7.95
CA ASP A 381 -6.64 13.65 -7.43
C ASP A 381 -8.14 13.81 -7.66
N ILE A 382 -8.65 13.39 -8.82
CA ILE A 382 -10.09 13.41 -9.12
C ILE A 382 -10.84 12.48 -8.16
N ILE A 383 -10.35 11.26 -7.93
CA ILE A 383 -10.95 10.29 -7.01
C ILE A 383 -10.92 10.83 -5.57
N TYR A 384 -9.79 11.42 -5.15
CA TYR A 384 -9.65 12.03 -3.83
C TYR A 384 -10.63 13.19 -3.63
N GLU A 385 -10.73 14.10 -4.60
CA GLU A 385 -11.64 15.26 -4.55
C GLU A 385 -13.11 14.83 -4.44
N LEU A 386 -13.53 13.79 -5.18
CA LEU A 386 -14.90 13.27 -5.11
C LEU A 386 -15.17 12.57 -3.77
N SER A 387 -14.20 11.82 -3.25
CA SER A 387 -14.30 11.16 -1.94
C SER A 387 -14.40 12.21 -0.82
N SER A 388 -13.57 13.25 -0.86
CA SER A 388 -13.60 14.37 0.08
C SER A 388 -14.94 15.12 0.02
N TYR A 389 -15.43 15.41 -1.20
CA TYR A 389 -16.73 16.04 -1.39
C TYR A 389 -17.87 15.23 -0.77
N THR A 390 -17.90 13.92 -1.00
CA THR A 390 -18.91 13.03 -0.42
C THR A 390 -18.84 13.03 1.11
N ALA A 391 -17.64 12.93 1.67
CA ALA A 391 -17.43 12.92 3.10
C ALA A 391 -17.88 14.21 3.79
N GLU A 392 -17.48 15.37 3.26
CA GLU A 392 -17.80 16.67 3.85
C GLU A 392 -19.28 17.04 3.70
N ARG A 393 -19.87 16.77 2.55
CA ARG A 393 -21.22 17.22 2.24
C ARG A 393 -22.32 16.32 2.80
N TYR A 394 -22.10 15.02 2.86
CA TYR A 394 -23.16 14.06 3.20
C TYR A 394 -22.82 13.18 4.40
N VAL A 395 -21.59 12.67 4.49
CA VAL A 395 -21.27 11.69 5.54
C VAL A 395 -21.13 12.35 6.91
N LYS A 396 -20.32 13.39 7.02
CA LYS A 396 -20.10 14.09 8.31
C LYS A 396 -21.39 14.70 8.89
N PRO A 397 -22.20 15.47 8.12
CA PRO A 397 -23.45 16.03 8.65
C PRO A 397 -24.45 14.98 9.12
N THR A 398 -24.63 13.90 8.33
CA THR A 398 -25.57 12.83 8.69
C THR A 398 -25.11 12.04 9.92
N LEU A 399 -23.82 11.79 10.07
CA LEU A 399 -23.27 11.17 11.27
C LEU A 399 -23.45 12.07 12.51
N ALA A 400 -23.27 13.39 12.37
CA ALA A 400 -23.52 14.34 13.45
C ALA A 400 -24.99 14.34 13.86
N GLU A 401 -25.93 14.27 12.90
CA GLU A 401 -27.38 14.13 13.18
C GLU A 401 -27.70 12.85 13.96
N PHE A 402 -27.13 11.70 13.58
CA PHE A 402 -27.28 10.45 14.31
C PHE A 402 -26.71 10.49 15.73
N GLN A 403 -25.64 11.25 15.95
CA GLN A 403 -25.06 11.42 17.28
C GLN A 403 -25.92 12.33 18.19
N SER A 404 -26.56 13.36 17.62
CA SER A 404 -27.43 14.28 18.36
C SER A 404 -28.80 13.69 18.68
N SER A 405 -29.21 12.61 18.00
CA SER A 405 -30.48 11.93 18.16
C SER A 405 -30.45 10.78 19.21
N ARG A 406 -29.32 10.58 19.88
CA ARG A 406 -29.09 9.66 21.01
C ARG A 406 -29.03 10.40 22.31
#